data_33151af3264053a88299e6ca91baf2e9
#
_entry.id   33151af3264053a88299e6ca91baf2e9
#
_cell.length_a   1.000
_cell.length_b   1.000
_cell.length_c   1.000
_cell.angle_alpha   90.00
_cell.angle_beta   90.00
_cell.angle_gamma   90.00
#
_symmetry.space_group_name_H-M   'P 1'
#
loop_
_entity.id
_entity.type
_entity.pdbx_description
1 polymer ?
#
loop_
_entity_poly.entity_id
_entity_poly.type
_entity_poly.pdbx_seq_one_letter_code
_entity_poly.pdbx_strand_id
1 'polypeptide(L)'
;MNNDTVSLLKECDSGTKTAVNSIKEVLDNVNRQELMKLLTDNLREHESIGDEIHRYLSEEGEKGKEPNPMARMMSWMKINVKMLEKPEDKNIAHLIFDGCSMGVKQLSEYLNKYKNADEKSRALAERLIRLEEHLAEELKSYL
;
A
#
# COMPACT_ATOMS: atom_id res chain seq x y z
N MET A 1 19.29 15.50 -4.51
CA MET A 1 17.84 15.24 -4.24
C MET A 1 17.38 16.20 -3.15
N ASN A 2 16.29 16.92 -3.37
CA ASN A 2 15.80 17.86 -2.36
C ASN A 2 15.05 17.14 -1.22
N ASN A 3 14.81 17.87 -0.12
CA ASN A 3 14.19 17.30 1.08
C ASN A 3 12.77 16.78 0.83
N ASP A 4 11.98 17.48 0.02
CA ASP A 4 10.62 17.04 -0.30
C ASP A 4 10.62 15.73 -1.08
N THR A 5 11.55 15.57 -2.03
CA THR A 5 11.71 14.32 -2.79
C THR A 5 12.04 13.15 -1.85
N VAL A 6 13.01 13.33 -0.98
CA VAL A 6 13.40 12.29 -0.01
C VAL A 6 12.23 11.95 0.92
N SER A 7 11.55 12.96 1.44
CA SER A 7 10.42 12.76 2.35
C SER A 7 9.27 12.03 1.67
N LEU A 8 8.91 12.43 0.46
CA LEU A 8 7.85 11.77 -0.30
C LEU A 8 8.21 10.31 -0.58
N LEU A 9 9.43 10.04 -1.04
CA LEU A 9 9.87 8.68 -1.34
C LEU A 9 9.87 7.79 -0.09
N LYS A 10 10.28 8.32 1.05
CA LYS A 10 10.28 7.57 2.31
C LYS A 10 8.86 7.21 2.75
N GLU A 11 7.91 8.13 2.59
CA GLU A 11 6.51 7.83 2.90
C GLU A 11 5.92 6.81 1.92
N CYS A 12 6.28 6.89 0.64
CA CYS A 12 5.89 5.89 -0.35
C CYS A 12 6.50 4.51 -0.04
N ASP A 13 7.76 4.46 0.37
CA ASP A 13 8.43 3.23 0.78
C ASP A 13 7.71 2.57 1.96
N SER A 14 7.42 3.35 2.99
CA SER A 14 6.67 2.90 4.16
C SER A 14 5.27 2.39 3.77
N GLY A 15 4.55 3.14 2.94
CA GLY A 15 3.21 2.79 2.49
C GLY A 15 3.18 1.51 1.67
N THR A 16 4.17 1.34 0.79
CA THR A 16 4.30 0.13 -0.03
C THR A 16 4.55 -1.10 0.83
N LYS A 17 5.44 -1.00 1.80
CA LYS A 17 5.73 -2.09 2.75
C LYS A 17 4.48 -2.48 3.53
N THR A 18 3.69 -1.49 3.95
CA THR A 18 2.42 -1.73 4.66
C THR A 18 1.42 -2.47 3.77
N ALA A 19 1.24 -2.04 2.52
CA ALA A 19 0.33 -2.68 1.58
C ALA A 19 0.74 -4.13 1.31
N VAL A 20 2.03 -4.37 1.06
CA VAL A 20 2.58 -5.72 0.83
C VAL A 20 2.29 -6.62 2.03
N ASN A 21 2.60 -6.15 3.24
CA ASN A 21 2.40 -6.93 4.46
C ASN A 21 0.92 -7.20 4.72
N SER A 22 0.05 -6.22 4.49
CA SER A 22 -1.40 -6.38 4.68
C SER A 22 -1.99 -7.43 3.74
N ILE A 23 -1.61 -7.40 2.47
CA ILE A 23 -2.08 -8.39 1.49
C ILE A 23 -1.58 -9.79 1.86
N LYS A 24 -0.30 -9.92 2.20
CA LYS A 24 0.28 -11.20 2.62
C LYS A 24 -0.43 -11.79 3.83
N GLU A 25 -0.82 -10.95 4.78
CA GLU A 25 -1.51 -11.39 6.00
C GLU A 25 -2.87 -12.04 5.70
N VAL A 26 -3.59 -11.58 4.68
CA VAL A 26 -4.93 -12.09 4.38
C VAL A 26 -4.97 -13.20 3.34
N LEU A 27 -3.91 -13.37 2.53
CA LEU A 27 -3.91 -14.31 1.41
C LEU A 27 -4.25 -15.76 1.81
N ASP A 28 -3.76 -16.22 2.95
CA ASP A 28 -3.99 -17.58 3.42
C ASP A 28 -5.46 -17.88 3.77
N ASN A 29 -6.25 -16.83 3.92
CA ASN A 29 -7.67 -16.94 4.29
C ASN A 29 -8.63 -16.70 3.12
N VAL A 30 -8.10 -16.40 1.93
CA VAL A 30 -8.91 -16.18 0.73
C VAL A 30 -9.36 -17.50 0.16
N ASN A 31 -10.66 -17.63 -0.13
CA ASN A 31 -11.26 -18.87 -0.64
C ASN A 31 -11.45 -18.85 -2.17
N ARG A 32 -11.91 -17.74 -2.72
CA ARG A 32 -12.19 -17.65 -4.16
C ARG A 32 -10.93 -17.38 -4.96
N GLN A 33 -10.74 -18.14 -6.02
CA GLN A 33 -9.55 -18.02 -6.88
C GLN A 33 -9.43 -16.64 -7.55
N GLU A 34 -10.55 -16.04 -7.94
CA GLU A 34 -10.56 -14.72 -8.56
C GLU A 34 -10.06 -13.65 -7.60
N LEU A 35 -10.46 -13.71 -6.33
CA LEU A 35 -9.99 -12.78 -5.31
C LEU A 35 -8.51 -13.03 -5.00
N MET A 36 -8.10 -14.29 -4.91
CA MET A 36 -6.70 -14.67 -4.72
C MET A 36 -5.83 -14.07 -5.83
N LYS A 37 -6.26 -14.22 -7.08
CA LYS A 37 -5.53 -13.68 -8.23
C LYS A 37 -5.46 -12.16 -8.18
N LEU A 38 -6.58 -11.48 -7.91
CA LEU A 38 -6.64 -10.03 -7.80
C LEU A 38 -5.64 -9.50 -6.76
N LEU A 39 -5.65 -10.10 -5.57
CA LEU A 39 -4.76 -9.69 -4.48
C LEU A 39 -3.29 -10.02 -4.79
N THR A 40 -3.02 -11.18 -5.37
CA THR A 40 -1.66 -11.58 -5.75
C THR A 40 -1.08 -10.69 -6.83
N ASP A 41 -1.85 -10.37 -7.86
CA ASP A 41 -1.41 -9.48 -8.94
C ASP A 41 -1.12 -8.08 -8.40
N ASN A 42 -1.98 -7.57 -7.53
CA ASN A 42 -1.79 -6.28 -6.89
C ASN A 42 -0.56 -6.26 -5.97
N LEU A 43 -0.35 -7.34 -5.22
CA LEU A 43 0.83 -7.53 -4.38
C LEU A 43 2.11 -7.39 -5.20
N ARG A 44 2.18 -8.05 -6.34
CA ARG A 44 3.36 -8.01 -7.23
C ARG A 44 3.62 -6.61 -7.77
N GLU A 45 2.56 -5.88 -8.12
CA GLU A 45 2.69 -4.51 -8.59
C GLU A 45 3.17 -3.57 -7.47
N HIS A 46 2.69 -3.75 -6.25
CA HIS A 46 3.20 -3.01 -5.09
C HIS A 46 4.68 -3.31 -4.86
N GLU A 47 5.08 -4.56 -4.93
CA GLU A 47 6.48 -4.95 -4.77
C GLU A 47 7.35 -4.33 -5.87
N SER A 48 6.88 -4.32 -7.10
CA SER A 48 7.61 -3.73 -8.24
C SER A 48 7.81 -2.21 -8.05
N ILE A 49 6.77 -1.50 -7.67
CA ILE A 49 6.88 -0.06 -7.40
C ILE A 49 7.78 0.18 -6.18
N GLY A 50 7.65 -0.64 -5.15
CA GLY A 50 8.49 -0.59 -3.96
C GLY A 50 9.98 -0.73 -4.30
N ASP A 51 10.31 -1.65 -5.21
CA ASP A 51 11.69 -1.84 -5.67
C ASP A 51 12.21 -0.61 -6.41
N GLU A 52 11.38 0.02 -7.23
CA GLU A 52 11.75 1.27 -7.92
C GLU A 52 12.02 2.40 -6.91
N ILE A 53 11.17 2.55 -5.92
CA ILE A 53 11.31 3.55 -4.86
C ILE A 53 12.61 3.32 -4.09
N HIS A 54 12.82 2.08 -3.66
CA HIS A 54 14.00 1.69 -2.89
C HIS A 54 15.29 1.95 -3.69
N ARG A 55 15.29 1.58 -4.96
CA ARG A 55 16.42 1.80 -5.85
C ARG A 55 16.73 3.29 -6.01
N TYR A 56 15.69 4.10 -6.21
CA TYR A 56 15.87 5.55 -6.35
C TYR A 56 16.45 6.18 -5.07
N LEU A 57 15.94 5.79 -3.91
CA LEU A 57 16.50 6.24 -2.63
C LEU A 57 17.96 5.79 -2.48
N SER A 58 18.27 4.54 -2.80
CA SER A 58 19.62 3.98 -2.66
C SER A 58 20.64 4.66 -3.58
N GLU A 59 20.26 4.98 -4.80
CA GLU A 59 21.12 5.71 -5.77
C GLU A 59 21.56 7.07 -5.23
N GLU A 60 20.72 7.69 -4.39
CA GLU A 60 20.99 8.97 -3.76
C GLU A 60 21.61 8.84 -2.36
N GLY A 61 21.98 7.62 -1.95
CA GLY A 61 22.57 7.36 -0.64
C GLY A 61 21.58 7.45 0.52
N GLU A 62 20.29 7.40 0.24
CA GLU A 62 19.25 7.50 1.25
C GLU A 62 18.73 6.12 1.65
N LYS A 63 18.34 5.99 2.91
CA LYS A 63 17.70 4.78 3.43
C LYS A 63 16.18 4.87 3.30
N GLY A 64 15.55 3.72 3.09
CA GLY A 64 14.09 3.60 3.15
C GLY A 64 13.55 3.84 4.56
N LYS A 65 12.25 3.85 4.67
CA LYS A 65 11.54 4.05 5.93
C LYS A 65 10.74 2.81 6.28
N GLU A 66 10.97 2.28 7.46
CA GLU A 66 10.16 1.20 8.00
C GLU A 66 8.73 1.69 8.28
N PRO A 67 7.71 0.79 8.27
CA PRO A 67 6.31 1.20 8.39
C PRO A 67 5.89 1.56 9.83
N ASN A 68 6.66 2.45 10.50
CA ASN A 68 6.40 2.81 11.89
C ASN A 68 5.08 3.56 12.12
N PRO A 69 4.74 4.59 11.35
CA PRO A 69 3.43 5.21 11.48
C PRO A 69 2.31 4.29 11.04
N MET A 70 2.64 3.31 10.20
CA MET A 70 1.71 2.35 9.62
C MET A 70 1.72 1.00 10.34
N ALA A 71 2.61 0.80 11.30
CA ALA A 71 2.58 -0.35 12.20
C ALA A 71 1.23 -0.42 12.95
N ARG A 72 0.63 0.73 13.22
CA ARG A 72 -0.72 0.82 13.79
C ARG A 72 -1.77 0.25 12.85
N MET A 73 -1.64 0.48 11.55
CA MET A 73 -2.53 -0.06 10.52
C MET A 73 -2.38 -1.57 10.40
N MET A 74 -1.16 -2.08 10.43
CA MET A 74 -0.88 -3.52 10.44
C MET A 74 -1.41 -4.19 11.70
N SER A 75 -1.22 -3.57 12.86
CA SER A 75 -1.77 -4.08 14.13
C SER A 75 -3.30 -4.10 14.07
N TRP A 76 -3.91 -3.07 13.51
CA TRP A 76 -5.35 -3.00 13.30
C TRP A 76 -5.82 -4.12 12.36
N MET A 77 -5.13 -4.34 11.25
CA MET A 77 -5.40 -5.41 10.29
C MET A 77 -5.32 -6.78 10.97
N LYS A 78 -4.24 -7.05 11.69
CA LYS A 78 -4.06 -8.30 12.44
C LYS A 78 -5.18 -8.54 13.44
N ILE A 79 -5.51 -7.52 14.23
CA ILE A 79 -6.58 -7.60 15.23
C ILE A 79 -7.91 -7.90 14.55
N ASN A 80 -8.24 -7.19 13.47
CA ASN A 80 -9.50 -7.37 12.78
C ASN A 80 -9.60 -8.74 12.10
N VAL A 81 -8.52 -9.21 11.48
CA VAL A 81 -8.49 -10.58 10.90
C VAL A 81 -8.69 -11.64 11.97
N LYS A 82 -8.03 -11.49 13.14
CA LYS A 82 -8.16 -12.42 14.26
C LYS A 82 -9.54 -12.40 14.91
N MET A 83 -10.23 -11.26 14.87
CA MET A 83 -11.58 -11.11 15.41
C MET A 83 -12.65 -11.67 14.48
N LEU A 84 -12.31 -12.01 13.24
CA LEU A 84 -13.22 -12.67 12.33
C LEU A 84 -13.40 -14.12 12.77
N GLU A 85 -14.61 -14.47 13.18
CA GLU A 85 -14.98 -15.84 13.56
C GLU A 85 -14.73 -16.80 12.39
N LYS A 86 -15.02 -16.35 11.19
CA LYS A 86 -14.66 -17.00 9.93
C LYS A 86 -14.16 -15.92 8.98
N PRO A 87 -12.87 -15.94 8.59
CA PRO A 87 -12.37 -14.98 7.62
C PRO A 87 -12.96 -15.30 6.23
N GLU A 88 -14.14 -14.77 5.98
CA GLU A 88 -14.80 -14.89 4.68
C GLU A 88 -14.22 -13.86 3.72
N ASP A 89 -14.27 -14.19 2.42
CA ASP A 89 -13.79 -13.29 1.36
C ASP A 89 -14.40 -11.89 1.46
N LYS A 90 -15.67 -11.81 1.79
CA LYS A 90 -16.38 -10.55 2.01
C LYS A 90 -15.68 -9.67 3.07
N ASN A 91 -15.33 -10.26 4.19
CA ASN A 91 -14.68 -9.55 5.29
C ASN A 91 -13.27 -9.13 4.94
N ILE A 92 -12.54 -9.99 4.23
CA ILE A 92 -11.20 -9.66 3.70
C ILE A 92 -11.30 -8.49 2.71
N ALA A 93 -12.29 -8.53 1.82
CA ALA A 93 -12.52 -7.45 0.86
C ALA A 93 -12.79 -6.12 1.57
N HIS A 94 -13.60 -6.11 2.62
CA HIS A 94 -13.86 -4.91 3.42
C HIS A 94 -12.56 -4.36 4.05
N LEU A 95 -11.75 -5.22 4.64
CA LEU A 95 -10.49 -4.80 5.27
C LEU A 95 -9.52 -4.20 4.26
N ILE A 96 -9.34 -4.85 3.13
CA ILE A 96 -8.43 -4.38 2.09
C ILE A 96 -8.97 -3.10 1.43
N PHE A 97 -10.28 -3.03 1.20
CA PHE A 97 -10.92 -1.81 0.67
C PHE A 97 -10.65 -0.60 1.57
N ASP A 98 -10.85 -0.77 2.88
CA ASP A 98 -10.58 0.30 3.85
C ASP A 98 -9.10 0.69 3.84
N GLY A 99 -8.20 -0.28 3.72
CA GLY A 99 -6.77 -0.03 3.59
C GLY A 99 -6.42 0.77 2.34
N CYS A 100 -7.04 0.44 1.21
CA CYS A 100 -6.86 1.17 -0.05
C CYS A 100 -7.33 2.63 0.08
N SER A 101 -8.49 2.84 0.67
CA SER A 101 -9.04 4.19 0.89
C SER A 101 -8.13 5.04 1.76
N MET A 102 -7.58 4.44 2.82
CA MET A 102 -6.61 5.08 3.70
C MET A 102 -5.31 5.41 2.97
N GLY A 103 -4.82 4.48 2.16
CA GLY A 103 -3.61 4.66 1.35
C GLY A 103 -3.74 5.81 0.37
N VAL A 104 -4.85 5.88 -0.36
CA VAL A 104 -5.15 6.98 -1.30
C VAL A 104 -5.16 8.32 -0.57
N LYS A 105 -5.83 8.37 0.57
CA LYS A 105 -5.91 9.60 1.38
C LYS A 105 -4.52 10.05 1.83
N GLN A 106 -3.73 9.15 2.41
CA GLN A 106 -2.41 9.49 2.93
C GLN A 106 -1.43 9.90 1.84
N LEU A 107 -1.39 9.18 0.73
CA LEU A 107 -0.51 9.50 -0.40
C LEU A 107 -0.89 10.86 -1.01
N SER A 108 -2.19 11.14 -1.10
CA SER A 108 -2.67 12.43 -1.59
C SER A 108 -2.25 13.58 -0.66
N GLU A 109 -2.33 13.36 0.65
CA GLU A 109 -1.87 14.33 1.65
C GLU A 109 -0.36 14.59 1.52
N TYR A 110 0.44 13.54 1.31
CA TYR A 110 1.89 13.67 1.14
C TYR A 110 2.25 14.43 -0.14
N LEU A 111 1.54 14.17 -1.24
CA LEU A 111 1.73 14.93 -2.48
C LEU A 111 1.45 16.42 -2.27
N ASN A 112 0.46 16.75 -1.47
CA ASN A 112 0.12 18.14 -1.13
C ASN A 112 1.14 18.76 -0.17
N LYS A 113 1.68 17.96 0.73
CA LYS A 113 2.66 18.41 1.73
C LYS A 113 4.04 18.64 1.10
N TYR A 114 4.49 17.71 0.26
CA TYR A 114 5.81 17.73 -0.35
C TYR A 114 5.74 18.27 -1.79
N LYS A 115 5.34 19.50 -1.90
CA LYS A 115 5.05 20.15 -3.20
C LYS A 115 6.25 20.27 -4.12
N ASN A 116 7.45 20.36 -3.54
CA ASN A 116 8.69 20.54 -4.28
C ASN A 116 9.40 19.24 -4.61
N ALA A 117 8.77 18.10 -4.31
CA ALA A 117 9.29 16.80 -4.70
C ALA A 117 9.45 16.74 -6.21
N ASP A 118 10.49 16.04 -6.69
CA ASP A 118 10.77 15.97 -8.12
C ASP A 118 9.69 15.20 -8.88
N GLU A 119 9.72 15.33 -10.20
CA GLU A 119 8.72 14.73 -11.07
C GLU A 119 8.68 13.21 -10.96
N LYS A 120 9.84 12.57 -10.86
CA LYS A 120 9.94 11.10 -10.76
C LYS A 120 9.32 10.58 -9.46
N SER A 121 9.61 11.22 -8.33
CA SER A 121 9.03 10.82 -7.03
C SER A 121 7.52 11.04 -6.99
N ARG A 122 7.05 12.15 -7.53
CA ARG A 122 5.63 12.44 -7.63
C ARG A 122 4.91 11.41 -8.52
N ALA A 123 5.52 11.04 -9.64
CA ALA A 123 4.97 10.02 -10.54
C ALA A 123 4.85 8.66 -9.85
N LEU A 124 5.83 8.27 -9.03
CA LEU A 124 5.78 7.04 -8.26
C LEU A 124 4.63 7.05 -7.24
N ALA A 125 4.47 8.16 -6.52
CA ALA A 125 3.35 8.33 -5.58
C ALA A 125 2.00 8.25 -6.30
N GLU A 126 1.87 8.88 -7.45
CA GLU A 126 0.64 8.84 -8.25
C GLU A 126 0.35 7.43 -8.79
N ARG A 127 1.37 6.68 -9.16
CA ARG A 127 1.21 5.26 -9.57
C ARG A 127 0.69 4.42 -8.41
N LEU A 128 1.18 4.64 -7.20
CA LEU A 128 0.68 3.95 -6.00
C LEU A 128 -0.79 4.31 -5.75
N ILE A 129 -1.16 5.56 -5.87
CA ILE A 129 -2.55 6.00 -5.71
C ILE A 129 -3.45 5.26 -6.71
N ARG A 130 -3.07 5.23 -7.98
CA ARG A 130 -3.85 4.54 -9.01
C ARG A 130 -3.97 3.04 -8.74
N LEU A 131 -2.90 2.43 -8.26
CA LEU A 131 -2.89 1.01 -7.91
C LEU A 131 -3.87 0.71 -6.77
N GLU A 132 -3.90 1.57 -5.74
CA GLU A 132 -4.83 1.46 -4.62
C GLU A 132 -6.27 1.71 -5.06
N GLU A 133 -6.51 2.72 -5.89
CA GLU A 133 -7.83 3.01 -6.43
C GLU A 133 -8.36 1.87 -7.31
N HIS A 134 -7.50 1.28 -8.12
CA HIS A 134 -7.86 0.13 -8.97
C HIS A 134 -8.25 -1.08 -8.12
N LEU A 135 -7.46 -1.39 -7.10
CA LEU A 135 -7.78 -2.50 -6.20
C LEU A 135 -9.11 -2.26 -5.49
N ALA A 136 -9.34 -1.06 -4.98
CA ALA A 136 -10.61 -0.72 -4.32
C ALA A 136 -11.79 -0.89 -5.27
N GLU A 137 -11.65 -0.46 -6.52
CA GLU A 137 -12.70 -0.62 -7.53
C GLU A 137 -13.02 -2.10 -7.80
N GLU A 138 -11.99 -2.91 -7.97
CA GLU A 138 -12.14 -4.35 -8.22
C GLU A 138 -12.69 -5.10 -7.02
N LEU A 139 -12.46 -4.61 -5.80
CA LEU A 139 -12.98 -5.24 -4.58
C LEU A 139 -14.48 -5.01 -4.37
N LYS A 140 -15.08 -4.04 -5.04
CA LYS A 140 -16.49 -3.69 -4.83
C LYS A 140 -17.43 -4.87 -5.03
N SER A 141 -17.16 -5.74 -5.98
CA SER A 141 -18.01 -6.91 -6.24
C SER A 141 -17.91 -7.99 -5.15
N TYR A 142 -16.97 -7.87 -4.25
CA TYR A 142 -16.79 -8.81 -3.12
C TYR A 142 -17.31 -8.24 -1.79
N LEU A 143 -17.71 -6.98 -1.75
CA LEU A 143 -18.19 -6.32 -0.52
C LEU A 143 -19.54 -6.81 -0.05
#